data_60a70812312fd1e998ec94f8fc674032
#
_entry.id   60a70812312fd1e998ec94f8fc674032
#
_cell.length_a   1.000
_cell.length_b   1.000
_cell.length_c   1.000
_cell.angle_alpha   90.00
_cell.angle_beta   90.00
_cell.angle_gamma   90.00
#
_symmetry.space_group_name_H-M   'P 1'
#
loop_
_entity.id
_entity.type
_entity.pdbx_description
1 polymer ?
#
loop_
_entity_poly.entity_id
_entity_poly.type
_entity_poly.pdbx_seq_one_letter_code
_entity_poly.pdbx_strand_id
1 'polypeptide(L)'
;MRINQNISAMNTYSRLTAANSAKSNSLAKLSSGLRINKAGDDAAGLAISEKMRGQIGGLKQAVRNAQDGISLIQTAEGALTETHSMLQRMRELAVQASNTGTNTAEDTKQIQAE
;
A
#
# COMPACT_ATOMS: atom_id res chain seq x y z
N MET A 1 59.31 -33.13 22.91
CA MET A 1 58.71 -31.80 22.75
C MET A 1 59.09 -31.27 21.37
N ARG A 2 58.08 -30.99 20.49
CA ARG A 2 58.36 -30.31 19.23
C ARG A 2 58.24 -28.81 19.48
N ILE A 3 59.35 -28.10 19.39
CA ILE A 3 59.41 -26.66 19.71
C ILE A 3 58.81 -25.80 18.62
N ASN A 4 58.69 -26.30 17.38
CA ASN A 4 58.27 -25.54 16.21
C ASN A 4 56.75 -25.60 15.90
N GLN A 5 55.95 -26.40 16.60
CA GLN A 5 54.53 -26.51 16.35
C GLN A 5 53.77 -26.87 17.65
N ASN A 6 52.89 -25.98 18.06
CA ASN A 6 51.94 -26.25 19.16
C ASN A 6 50.60 -26.69 18.60
N ILE A 7 50.40 -27.99 18.40
CA ILE A 7 49.19 -28.59 17.81
C ILE A 7 47.94 -28.26 18.68
N SER A 8 48.07 -28.14 19.98
CA SER A 8 46.99 -27.77 20.86
C SER A 8 46.53 -26.33 20.61
N ALA A 9 47.45 -25.39 20.45
CA ALA A 9 47.16 -24.00 20.11
C ALA A 9 46.50 -23.88 18.75
N MET A 10 46.98 -24.58 17.73
CA MET A 10 46.39 -24.62 16.39
C MET A 10 44.96 -25.16 16.40
N ASN A 11 44.72 -26.24 17.14
CA ASN A 11 43.38 -26.82 17.27
C ASN A 11 42.40 -25.86 17.98
N THR A 12 42.87 -25.19 19.06
CA THR A 12 42.08 -24.18 19.76
C THR A 12 41.77 -22.97 18.88
N TYR A 13 42.76 -22.50 18.10
CA TYR A 13 42.58 -21.42 17.14
C TYR A 13 41.56 -21.77 16.03
N SER A 14 41.65 -22.98 15.48
CA SER A 14 40.68 -23.45 14.49
C SER A 14 39.23 -23.49 15.07
N ARG A 15 39.07 -23.99 16.29
CA ARG A 15 37.76 -24.01 16.98
C ARG A 15 37.24 -22.59 17.27
N LEU A 16 38.13 -21.69 17.67
CA LEU A 16 37.77 -20.29 17.92
C LEU A 16 37.30 -19.60 16.64
N THR A 17 38.01 -19.83 15.52
CA THR A 17 37.64 -19.30 14.21
C THR A 17 36.25 -19.82 13.76
N ALA A 18 36.01 -21.12 13.91
CA ALA A 18 34.71 -21.72 13.61
C ALA A 18 33.59 -21.16 14.49
N ALA A 19 33.85 -20.99 15.79
CA ALA A 19 32.87 -20.39 16.71
C ALA A 19 32.55 -18.92 16.39
N ASN A 20 33.57 -18.14 16.02
CA ASN A 20 33.38 -16.74 15.60
C ASN A 20 32.58 -16.64 14.29
N SER A 21 32.83 -17.54 13.34
CA SER A 21 32.05 -17.60 12.09
C SER A 21 30.58 -17.97 12.36
N ALA A 22 30.33 -18.95 13.21
CA ALA A 22 28.96 -19.33 13.60
C ALA A 22 28.25 -18.19 14.34
N LYS A 23 28.95 -17.49 15.24
CA LYS A 23 28.44 -16.30 15.93
C LYS A 23 28.08 -15.18 14.93
N SER A 24 28.97 -14.88 14.01
CA SER A 24 28.72 -13.85 12.98
C SER A 24 27.48 -14.17 12.13
N ASN A 25 27.33 -15.42 11.70
CA ASN A 25 26.16 -15.88 10.94
C ASN A 25 24.87 -15.79 11.77
N SER A 26 24.91 -16.15 13.04
CA SER A 26 23.76 -16.03 13.94
C SER A 26 23.37 -14.57 14.18
N LEU A 27 24.33 -13.69 14.36
CA LEU A 27 24.11 -12.25 14.50
C LEU A 27 23.51 -11.63 13.22
N ALA A 28 23.98 -12.04 12.05
CA ALA A 28 23.42 -11.59 10.78
C ALA A 28 21.94 -12.01 10.63
N LYS A 29 21.60 -13.24 11.00
CA LYS A 29 20.21 -13.74 10.99
C LYS A 29 19.33 -13.02 12.02
N LEU A 30 19.85 -12.75 13.19
CA LEU A 30 19.14 -12.03 14.26
C LEU A 30 18.88 -10.56 13.85
N SER A 31 19.90 -9.90 13.29
CA SER A 31 19.79 -8.50 12.83
C SER A 31 18.81 -8.31 11.69
N SER A 32 18.78 -9.24 10.74
CA SER A 32 17.84 -9.19 9.61
C SER A 32 16.43 -9.69 9.96
N GLY A 33 16.30 -10.48 11.02
CA GLY A 33 15.07 -11.19 11.37
C GLY A 33 14.70 -12.31 10.38
N LEU A 34 15.61 -12.66 9.47
CA LEU A 34 15.40 -13.65 8.43
C LEU A 34 16.30 -14.87 8.64
N ARG A 35 15.73 -16.06 8.51
CA ARG A 35 16.49 -17.32 8.60
C ARG A 35 17.44 -17.51 7.42
N ILE A 36 17.03 -17.07 6.23
CA ILE A 36 17.77 -17.17 4.97
C ILE A 36 18.15 -15.75 4.55
N ASN A 37 19.45 -15.44 4.60
CA ASN A 37 19.98 -14.10 4.30
C ASN A 37 20.85 -14.09 3.05
N LYS A 38 21.47 -15.22 2.75
CA LYS A 38 22.39 -15.36 1.64
C LYS A 38 22.02 -16.59 0.80
N ALA A 39 22.31 -16.54 -0.49
CA ALA A 39 22.13 -17.69 -1.37
C ALA A 39 22.88 -18.94 -0.90
N GLY A 40 24.00 -18.76 -0.15
CA GLY A 40 24.75 -19.86 0.46
C GLY A 40 24.03 -20.55 1.63
N ASP A 41 23.01 -19.93 2.24
CA ASP A 41 22.20 -20.56 3.30
C ASP A 41 21.18 -21.53 2.68
N ASP A 42 20.44 -21.06 1.65
CA ASP A 42 19.47 -21.86 0.88
C ASP A 42 19.06 -21.05 -0.36
N ALA A 43 19.58 -21.44 -1.51
CA ALA A 43 19.32 -20.73 -2.76
C ALA A 43 17.87 -20.87 -3.24
N ALA A 44 17.28 -22.06 -3.05
CA ALA A 44 15.89 -22.31 -3.45
C ALA A 44 14.90 -21.55 -2.55
N GLY A 45 15.12 -21.59 -1.25
CA GLY A 45 14.31 -20.87 -0.27
C GLY A 45 14.41 -19.35 -0.44
N LEU A 46 15.60 -18.83 -0.80
CA LEU A 46 15.76 -17.41 -1.09
C LEU A 46 14.96 -16.99 -2.32
N ALA A 47 15.03 -17.75 -3.41
CA ALA A 47 14.29 -17.48 -4.65
C ALA A 47 12.76 -17.47 -4.41
N ILE A 48 12.26 -18.43 -3.64
CA ILE A 48 10.83 -18.49 -3.25
C ILE A 48 10.45 -17.29 -2.38
N SER A 49 11.29 -16.95 -1.40
CA SER A 49 11.06 -15.82 -0.49
C SER A 49 10.99 -14.49 -1.25
N GLU A 50 11.93 -14.24 -2.16
CA GLU A 50 11.93 -13.02 -2.98
C GLU A 50 10.74 -12.96 -3.94
N LYS A 51 10.34 -14.10 -4.54
CA LYS A 51 9.12 -14.17 -5.34
C LYS A 51 7.87 -13.83 -4.52
N MET A 52 7.75 -14.41 -3.32
CA MET A 52 6.62 -14.10 -2.42
C MET A 52 6.62 -12.64 -1.98
N ARG A 53 7.79 -12.08 -1.68
CA ARG A 53 7.94 -10.67 -1.32
C ARG A 53 7.51 -9.74 -2.46
N GLY A 54 7.89 -10.08 -3.70
CA GLY A 54 7.41 -9.38 -4.89
C GLY A 54 5.89 -9.44 -5.05
N GLN A 55 5.29 -10.62 -4.83
CA GLN A 55 3.82 -10.77 -4.87
C GLN A 55 3.12 -9.97 -3.78
N ILE A 56 3.63 -9.98 -2.56
CA ILE A 56 3.10 -9.18 -1.46
C ILE A 56 3.18 -7.68 -1.79
N GLY A 57 4.30 -7.24 -2.37
CA GLY A 57 4.47 -5.87 -2.85
C GLY A 57 3.42 -5.49 -3.90
N GLY A 58 3.21 -6.35 -4.88
CA GLY A 58 2.19 -6.19 -5.92
C GLY A 58 0.76 -6.13 -5.35
N LEU A 59 0.42 -7.05 -4.44
CA LEU A 59 -0.89 -7.06 -3.77
C LEU A 59 -1.12 -5.79 -2.93
N LYS A 60 -0.11 -5.34 -2.20
CA LYS A 60 -0.20 -4.07 -1.45
C LYS A 60 -0.45 -2.88 -2.39
N GLN A 61 0.18 -2.86 -3.56
CA GLN A 61 -0.07 -1.82 -4.55
C GLN A 61 -1.48 -1.93 -5.15
N ALA A 62 -1.94 -3.14 -5.45
CA ALA A 62 -3.30 -3.37 -5.93
C ALA A 62 -4.37 -2.88 -4.94
N VAL A 63 -4.16 -3.11 -3.63
CA VAL A 63 -5.05 -2.58 -2.57
C VAL A 63 -5.06 -1.05 -2.60
N ARG A 64 -3.91 -0.39 -2.69
CA ARG A 64 -3.87 1.08 -2.80
C ARG A 64 -4.60 1.58 -4.04
N ASN A 65 -4.36 0.96 -5.19
CA ASN A 65 -5.04 1.33 -6.43
C ASN A 65 -6.57 1.15 -6.34
N ALA A 66 -7.02 0.11 -5.65
CA ALA A 66 -8.45 -0.09 -5.37
C ALA A 66 -9.03 1.01 -4.46
N GLN A 67 -8.28 1.42 -3.43
CA GLN A 67 -8.67 2.53 -2.56
C GLN A 67 -8.73 3.87 -3.31
N ASP A 68 -7.74 4.11 -4.19
CA ASP A 68 -7.74 5.30 -5.06
C ASP A 68 -8.94 5.29 -6.01
N GLY A 69 -9.28 4.11 -6.58
CA GLY A 69 -10.48 3.93 -7.39
C GLY A 69 -11.78 4.21 -6.62
N ILE A 70 -11.88 3.74 -5.39
CA ILE A 70 -13.03 4.03 -4.51
C ILE A 70 -13.14 5.54 -4.25
N SER A 71 -12.02 6.20 -3.95
CA SER A 71 -12.00 7.66 -3.71
C SER A 71 -12.42 8.44 -4.95
N LEU A 72 -12.00 8.01 -6.14
CA LEU A 72 -12.45 8.60 -7.40
C LEU A 72 -13.97 8.48 -7.57
N ILE A 73 -14.51 7.28 -7.33
CA ILE A 73 -15.95 7.03 -7.44
C ILE A 73 -16.73 7.88 -6.43
N GLN A 74 -16.27 7.98 -5.19
CA GLN A 74 -16.91 8.81 -4.16
C GLN A 74 -16.91 10.29 -4.55
N THR A 75 -15.84 10.79 -5.16
CA THR A 75 -15.78 12.16 -5.67
C THR A 75 -16.79 12.38 -6.80
N ALA A 76 -16.86 11.42 -7.73
CA ALA A 76 -17.84 11.46 -8.83
C ALA A 76 -19.29 11.39 -8.33
N GLU A 77 -19.56 10.54 -7.33
CA GLU A 77 -20.87 10.42 -6.67
C GLU A 77 -21.29 11.74 -6.00
N GLY A 78 -20.34 12.39 -5.31
CA GLY A 78 -20.57 13.72 -4.74
C GLY A 78 -20.97 14.74 -5.80
N ALA A 79 -20.24 14.81 -6.91
CA ALA A 79 -20.55 15.73 -8.01
C ALA A 79 -21.92 15.42 -8.67
N LEU A 80 -22.26 14.14 -8.83
CA LEU A 80 -23.56 13.73 -9.36
C LEU A 80 -24.71 14.07 -8.40
N THR A 81 -24.48 13.96 -7.10
CA THR A 81 -25.46 14.35 -6.07
C THR A 81 -25.78 15.84 -6.17
N GLU A 82 -24.77 16.70 -6.31
CA GLU A 82 -24.95 18.14 -6.53
C GLU A 82 -25.70 18.42 -7.83
N THR A 83 -25.31 17.75 -8.91
CA THR A 83 -26.01 17.88 -10.20
C THR A 83 -27.49 17.47 -10.09
N HIS A 84 -27.77 16.39 -9.34
CA HIS A 84 -29.13 15.93 -9.11
C HIS A 84 -29.95 16.93 -8.29
N SER A 85 -29.34 17.52 -7.27
CA SER A 85 -29.98 18.58 -6.45
C SER A 85 -30.32 19.81 -7.27
N MET A 86 -29.39 20.24 -8.17
CA MET A 86 -29.66 21.34 -9.09
C MET A 86 -30.80 21.02 -10.06
N LEU A 87 -30.85 19.84 -10.62
CA LEU A 87 -31.94 19.43 -11.51
C LEU A 87 -33.28 19.34 -10.81
N GLN A 88 -33.30 18.88 -9.56
CA GLN A 88 -34.53 18.91 -8.74
C GLN A 88 -34.99 20.35 -8.50
N ARG A 89 -34.08 21.25 -8.14
CA ARG A 89 -34.42 22.67 -7.94
C ARG A 89 -34.91 23.30 -9.22
N MET A 90 -34.29 23.05 -10.36
CA MET A 90 -34.78 23.52 -11.66
C MET A 90 -36.21 23.00 -11.96
N ARG A 91 -36.48 21.74 -11.63
CA ARG A 91 -37.82 21.16 -11.78
C ARG A 91 -38.85 21.86 -10.88
N GLU A 92 -38.49 22.13 -9.64
CA GLU A 92 -39.36 22.85 -8.70
C GLU A 92 -39.68 24.26 -9.23
N LEU A 93 -38.68 25.00 -9.67
CA LEU A 93 -38.84 26.33 -10.26
C LEU A 93 -39.69 26.30 -11.54
N ALA A 94 -39.50 25.31 -12.40
CA ALA A 94 -40.31 25.14 -13.60
C ALA A 94 -41.78 24.85 -13.26
N VAL A 95 -42.06 24.03 -12.25
CA VAL A 95 -43.42 23.77 -11.77
C VAL A 95 -44.04 25.05 -11.16
N GLN A 96 -43.27 25.81 -10.39
CA GLN A 96 -43.69 27.08 -9.82
C GLN A 96 -44.00 28.09 -10.93
N ALA A 97 -43.16 28.24 -11.94
CA ALA A 97 -43.34 29.13 -13.08
C ALA A 97 -44.58 28.76 -13.90
N SER A 98 -44.94 27.48 -13.97
CA SER A 98 -46.12 27.00 -14.72
C SER A 98 -47.46 27.37 -14.05
N ASN A 99 -47.43 27.85 -12.83
CA ASN A 99 -48.65 28.30 -12.14
C ASN A 99 -49.04 29.72 -12.56
N THR A 100 -49.73 29.82 -13.72
CA THR A 100 -50.19 31.08 -14.31
C THR A 100 -51.32 31.78 -13.53
N GLY A 101 -51.89 31.12 -12.50
CA GLY A 101 -52.98 31.67 -11.71
C GLY A 101 -52.53 32.65 -10.63
N THR A 102 -51.25 32.57 -10.20
CA THR A 102 -50.72 33.41 -9.10
C THR A 102 -49.46 34.18 -9.50
N ASN A 103 -48.77 33.79 -10.56
CA ASN A 103 -47.50 34.39 -10.99
C ASN A 103 -47.75 35.44 -12.07
N THR A 104 -47.20 36.62 -11.89
CA THR A 104 -47.13 37.66 -12.95
C THR A 104 -45.96 37.41 -13.88
N ALA A 105 -45.94 38.08 -15.06
CA ALA A 105 -44.83 37.98 -16.00
C ALA A 105 -43.49 38.44 -15.41
N GLU A 106 -43.50 39.32 -14.41
CA GLU A 106 -42.33 39.82 -13.68
C GLU A 106 -41.82 38.78 -12.70
N ASP A 107 -42.73 38.09 -11.98
CA ASP A 107 -42.36 36.98 -11.06
C ASP A 107 -41.73 35.83 -11.83
N THR A 108 -42.21 35.51 -13.01
CA THR A 108 -41.65 34.45 -13.88
C THR A 108 -40.22 34.78 -14.32
N LYS A 109 -39.88 36.04 -14.58
CA LYS A 109 -38.51 36.47 -14.89
C LYS A 109 -37.59 36.35 -13.70
N GLN A 110 -38.06 36.63 -12.49
CA GLN A 110 -37.26 36.46 -11.27
C GLN A 110 -36.99 34.98 -10.98
N ILE A 111 -37.97 34.11 -11.16
CA ILE A 111 -37.81 32.64 -11.06
C ILE A 111 -36.76 32.13 -12.10
N GLN A 112 -36.72 32.72 -13.29
CA GLN A 112 -35.75 32.35 -14.32
C GLN A 112 -34.33 32.84 -13.99
N ALA A 113 -34.17 33.88 -13.19
CA ALA A 113 -32.87 34.42 -12.79
C ALA A 113 -32.25 33.68 -11.62
N GLU A 114 -32.98 32.87 -10.86
CA GLU A 114 -32.51 32.02 -9.74
C GLU A 114 -31.87 30.72 -10.29
#